data_8911bd44957d85d285f60634ba34f799
#
_entry.id   8911bd44957d85d285f60634ba34f799
#
_cell.length_a   1.000
_cell.length_b   1.000
_cell.length_c   1.000
_cell.angle_alpha   90.00
_cell.angle_beta   90.00
_cell.angle_gamma   90.00
#
_symmetry.space_group_name_H-M   'P 1'
#
loop_
_entity.id
_entity.type
_entity.pdbx_description
1 polymer ?
#
loop_
_entity_poly.entity_id
_entity_poly.type
_entity_poly.pdbx_seq_one_letter_code
_entity_poly.pdbx_strand_id
1 'polypeptide(L)'
;MSTVISAKGMSKHYGKSVAVDNISFEIPSGRIVGLIGPNGSGKTTTLKAALGLIPFEGEMSVLGFDPRTQRDLLMQDVCFIADVAILPRWLCVGDAIDFVAGVHPRFDRKKAERYLANTKLKPSMKVKQMSKGMVVQLHLALVMAIDAKLLVLDEPTLGLDLLYRKQFYQNLLEDYFDENKTIIITTHQVEEIEHILTDLMFIRDGKIVLSASMDEVGERYTEVMVSGDRLAAANALQPIDQRTVFGKSVMLFDSAGPGGVSRAQLAVLGETRNPSVADLFVATMKGTYA
;
A
#
# COMPACT_ATOMS: atom_id res chain seq x y z
N MET A 1 5.61 8.08 -19.06
CA MET A 1 4.66 7.24 -18.33
C MET A 1 3.38 8.04 -18.14
N SER A 2 2.21 7.43 -18.32
CA SER A 2 0.93 8.12 -18.09
C SER A 2 0.65 8.19 -16.59
N THR A 3 0.01 9.27 -16.10
CA THR A 3 -0.42 9.38 -14.71
C THR A 3 -1.74 8.64 -14.53
N VAL A 4 -1.78 7.71 -13.58
CA VAL A 4 -2.97 6.94 -13.23
C VAL A 4 -3.81 7.67 -12.19
N ILE A 5 -3.19 8.25 -11.17
CA ILE A 5 -3.86 9.11 -10.20
C ILE A 5 -3.11 10.43 -10.08
N SER A 6 -3.84 11.54 -10.17
CA SER A 6 -3.34 12.87 -9.84
C SER A 6 -4.31 13.52 -8.87
N ALA A 7 -3.83 13.97 -7.73
CA ALA A 7 -4.58 14.71 -6.72
C ALA A 7 -3.90 16.05 -6.46
N LYS A 8 -4.70 17.14 -6.37
CA LYS A 8 -4.22 18.48 -6.06
C LYS A 8 -5.10 19.12 -4.99
N GLY A 9 -4.50 19.36 -3.84
CA GLY A 9 -5.17 19.99 -2.71
C GLY A 9 -6.37 19.19 -2.19
N MET A 10 -6.33 17.84 -2.30
CA MET A 10 -7.45 17.01 -1.87
C MET A 10 -7.62 17.05 -0.37
N SER A 11 -8.85 17.36 0.07
CA SER A 11 -9.24 17.43 1.48
C SER A 11 -10.54 16.69 1.72
N LYS A 12 -10.67 16.11 2.92
CA LYS A 12 -11.89 15.44 3.37
C LYS A 12 -12.18 15.70 4.83
N HIS A 13 -13.35 16.23 5.07
CA HIS A 13 -13.88 16.51 6.42
C HIS A 13 -15.05 15.58 6.74
N TYR A 14 -15.14 15.11 7.98
CA TYR A 14 -16.29 14.46 8.58
C TYR A 14 -16.76 15.29 9.78
N GLY A 15 -17.75 16.16 9.54
CA GLY A 15 -18.15 17.16 10.52
C GLY A 15 -17.00 18.08 10.88
N LYS A 16 -16.56 18.08 12.14
CA LYS A 16 -15.41 18.89 12.61
C LYS A 16 -14.06 18.19 12.47
N SER A 17 -14.05 16.90 12.13
CA SER A 17 -12.80 16.12 12.02
C SER A 17 -12.25 16.20 10.61
N VAL A 18 -10.98 16.54 10.48
CA VAL A 18 -10.23 16.53 9.23
C VAL A 18 -9.61 15.14 9.06
N ALA A 19 -10.11 14.37 8.09
CA ALA A 19 -9.60 13.03 7.82
C ALA A 19 -8.45 13.05 6.79
N VAL A 20 -8.48 14.01 5.86
CA VAL A 20 -7.42 14.28 4.87
C VAL A 20 -7.32 15.78 4.71
N ASP A 21 -6.11 16.34 4.75
CA ASP A 21 -5.82 17.76 4.80
C ASP A 21 -4.88 18.18 3.66
N ASN A 22 -5.45 18.74 2.60
CA ASN A 22 -4.75 19.39 1.49
C ASN A 22 -3.61 18.57 0.88
N ILE A 23 -3.86 17.28 0.61
CA ILE A 23 -2.84 16.42 0.01
C ILE A 23 -2.76 16.59 -1.50
N SER A 24 -1.52 16.54 -2.02
CA SER A 24 -1.25 16.53 -3.46
C SER A 24 -0.25 15.43 -3.76
N PHE A 25 -0.54 14.59 -4.77
CA PHE A 25 0.33 13.50 -5.17
C PHE A 25 0.01 13.04 -6.59
N GLU A 26 0.95 12.34 -7.19
CA GLU A 26 0.78 11.69 -8.48
C GLU A 26 1.26 10.23 -8.41
N ILE A 27 0.52 9.33 -9.06
CA ILE A 27 0.88 7.91 -9.21
C ILE A 27 0.95 7.62 -10.71
N PRO A 28 2.13 7.30 -11.24
CA PRO A 28 2.28 6.90 -12.64
C PRO A 28 1.76 5.47 -12.88
N SER A 29 1.60 5.11 -14.15
CA SER A 29 1.27 3.73 -14.56
C SER A 29 2.43 2.77 -14.29
N GLY A 30 2.12 1.47 -14.12
CA GLY A 30 3.12 0.43 -13.94
C GLY A 30 3.80 0.48 -12.58
N ARG A 31 3.07 0.86 -11.51
CA ARG A 31 3.60 0.99 -10.16
C ARG A 31 2.85 0.13 -9.16
N ILE A 32 3.57 -0.36 -8.17
CA ILE A 32 3.00 -0.96 -6.96
C ILE A 32 3.29 -0.02 -5.80
N VAL A 33 2.28 0.71 -5.37
CA VAL A 33 2.39 1.79 -4.38
C VAL A 33 1.89 1.31 -3.02
N GLY A 34 2.75 1.37 -2.02
CA GLY A 34 2.36 1.17 -0.62
C GLY A 34 1.86 2.47 0.01
N LEU A 35 0.56 2.58 0.30
CA LEU A 35 0.01 3.69 1.09
C LEU A 35 -0.02 3.29 2.56
N ILE A 36 0.96 3.76 3.33
CA ILE A 36 1.29 3.29 4.67
C ILE A 36 1.02 4.40 5.68
N GLY A 37 0.43 4.04 6.81
CA GLY A 37 0.14 4.99 7.88
C GLY A 37 -0.57 4.32 9.05
N PRO A 38 -0.59 4.94 10.24
CA PRO A 38 -1.31 4.41 11.39
C PRO A 38 -2.83 4.38 11.15
N ASN A 39 -3.55 3.66 12.00
CA ASN A 39 -5.01 3.66 11.94
C ASN A 39 -5.55 5.09 12.14
N GLY A 40 -6.51 5.47 11.30
CA GLY A 40 -7.07 6.83 11.33
C GLY A 40 -6.26 7.89 10.58
N SER A 41 -5.12 7.54 9.98
CA SER A 41 -4.26 8.52 9.26
C SER A 41 -4.85 9.08 7.96
N GLY A 42 -5.95 8.50 7.43
CA GLY A 42 -6.59 8.94 6.20
C GLY A 42 -6.45 7.99 5.00
N LYS A 43 -5.76 6.83 5.11
CA LYS A 43 -5.57 5.86 4.01
C LYS A 43 -6.86 5.49 3.30
N THR A 44 -7.77 4.82 4.01
CA THR A 44 -9.06 4.38 3.46
C THR A 44 -9.91 5.55 2.94
N THR A 45 -9.82 6.72 3.59
CA THR A 45 -10.50 7.94 3.14
C THR A 45 -9.96 8.42 1.80
N THR A 46 -8.64 8.46 1.63
CA THR A 46 -7.97 8.80 0.37
C THR A 46 -8.36 7.82 -0.75
N LEU A 47 -8.33 6.52 -0.47
CA LEU A 47 -8.75 5.51 -1.44
C LEU A 47 -10.23 5.65 -1.84
N LYS A 48 -11.12 5.84 -0.86
CA LYS A 48 -12.56 6.03 -1.12
C LYS A 48 -12.83 7.29 -1.94
N ALA A 49 -12.08 8.37 -1.73
CA ALA A 49 -12.15 9.58 -2.54
C ALA A 49 -11.71 9.31 -3.99
N ALA A 50 -10.56 8.63 -4.18
CA ALA A 50 -10.07 8.25 -5.49
C ALA A 50 -11.01 7.32 -6.28
N LEU A 51 -11.83 6.53 -5.57
CA LEU A 51 -12.83 5.64 -6.16
C LEU A 51 -14.22 6.32 -6.35
N GLY A 52 -14.35 7.60 -6.02
CA GLY A 52 -15.63 8.31 -6.09
C GLY A 52 -16.70 7.76 -5.14
N LEU A 53 -16.28 7.11 -4.04
CA LEU A 53 -17.18 6.53 -3.03
C LEU A 53 -17.60 7.56 -1.97
N ILE A 54 -16.87 8.65 -1.85
CA ILE A 54 -17.14 9.75 -0.92
C ILE A 54 -16.85 11.09 -1.59
N PRO A 55 -17.59 12.17 -1.25
CA PRO A 55 -17.27 13.51 -1.72
C PRO A 55 -16.00 14.03 -1.02
N PHE A 56 -15.22 14.85 -1.73
CA PHE A 56 -14.01 15.50 -1.27
C PHE A 56 -13.87 16.90 -1.89
N GLU A 57 -13.00 17.72 -1.35
CA GLU A 57 -12.60 19.04 -1.85
C GLU A 57 -11.27 18.93 -2.61
N GLY A 58 -10.99 19.90 -3.48
CA GLY A 58 -9.81 19.89 -4.34
C GLY A 58 -10.04 19.18 -5.68
N GLU A 59 -8.97 18.87 -6.38
CA GLU A 59 -9.00 18.23 -7.69
C GLU A 59 -8.44 16.81 -7.62
N MET A 60 -9.05 15.89 -8.35
CA MET A 60 -8.57 14.54 -8.51
C MET A 60 -8.97 13.97 -9.87
N SER A 61 -7.99 13.33 -10.53
CA SER A 61 -8.21 12.54 -11.73
C SER A 61 -7.68 11.12 -11.50
N VAL A 62 -8.46 10.13 -11.89
CA VAL A 62 -8.07 8.71 -11.82
C VAL A 62 -8.32 8.08 -13.19
N LEU A 63 -7.28 7.54 -13.82
CA LEU A 63 -7.32 7.04 -15.20
C LEU A 63 -7.87 8.07 -16.21
N GLY A 64 -7.67 9.37 -15.93
CA GLY A 64 -8.18 10.48 -16.74
C GLY A 64 -9.61 10.90 -16.45
N PHE A 65 -10.31 10.25 -15.51
CA PHE A 65 -11.69 10.56 -15.11
C PHE A 65 -11.75 11.33 -13.79
N ASP A 66 -12.70 12.26 -13.65
CA ASP A 66 -13.05 12.82 -12.33
C ASP A 66 -13.92 11.80 -11.58
N PRO A 67 -13.46 11.26 -10.44
CA PRO A 67 -14.19 10.22 -9.71
C PRO A 67 -15.53 10.67 -9.14
N ARG A 68 -15.80 11.98 -9.04
CA ARG A 68 -17.06 12.52 -8.54
C ARG A 68 -18.18 12.49 -9.58
N THR A 69 -17.83 12.65 -10.86
CA THR A 69 -18.78 12.84 -11.95
C THR A 69 -18.77 11.73 -13.00
N GLN A 70 -17.66 10.97 -13.10
CA GLN A 70 -17.44 9.94 -14.12
C GLN A 70 -17.10 8.58 -13.51
N ARG A 71 -17.65 8.30 -12.31
CA ARG A 71 -17.35 7.08 -11.55
C ARG A 71 -17.74 5.80 -12.31
N ASP A 72 -18.83 5.80 -13.05
CA ASP A 72 -19.30 4.68 -13.86
C ASP A 72 -18.30 4.28 -14.95
N LEU A 73 -17.67 5.25 -15.60
CA LEU A 73 -16.60 5.03 -16.58
C LEU A 73 -15.32 4.55 -15.88
N LEU A 74 -14.94 5.22 -14.79
CA LEU A 74 -13.77 4.87 -13.98
C LEU A 74 -13.80 3.41 -13.52
N MET A 75 -14.93 2.97 -12.97
CA MET A 75 -15.06 1.62 -12.38
C MET A 75 -15.02 0.48 -13.40
N GLN A 76 -15.02 0.77 -14.70
CA GLN A 76 -14.80 -0.26 -15.73
C GLN A 76 -13.35 -0.76 -15.77
N ASP A 77 -12.40 0.07 -15.33
CA ASP A 77 -10.96 -0.18 -15.35
C ASP A 77 -10.36 -0.28 -13.94
N VAL A 78 -11.19 -0.27 -12.90
CA VAL A 78 -10.76 -0.30 -11.50
C VAL A 78 -11.34 -1.50 -10.76
N CYS A 79 -10.50 -2.17 -9.99
CA CYS A 79 -10.91 -3.17 -9.02
C CYS A 79 -10.55 -2.73 -7.62
N PHE A 80 -11.45 -2.96 -6.66
CA PHE A 80 -11.28 -2.55 -5.28
C PHE A 80 -11.64 -3.67 -4.31
N ILE A 81 -10.72 -3.95 -3.39
CA ILE A 81 -10.98 -4.76 -2.19
C ILE A 81 -10.97 -3.83 -0.99
N ALA A 82 -12.11 -3.74 -0.29
CA ALA A 82 -12.20 -3.05 0.99
C ALA A 82 -11.67 -3.95 2.13
N ASP A 83 -11.16 -3.31 3.20
CA ASP A 83 -10.73 -3.96 4.45
C ASP A 83 -11.77 -4.97 4.99
N VAL A 84 -13.06 -4.67 4.86
CA VAL A 84 -14.14 -5.58 5.27
C VAL A 84 -14.79 -6.20 4.04
N ALA A 85 -14.28 -7.37 3.66
CA ALA A 85 -14.88 -8.21 2.62
C ALA A 85 -16.17 -8.85 3.15
N ILE A 86 -17.33 -8.21 2.94
CA ILE A 86 -18.63 -8.75 3.34
C ILE A 86 -19.32 -9.37 2.13
N LEU A 87 -19.34 -10.71 2.10
CA LEU A 87 -20.19 -11.45 1.17
C LEU A 87 -21.48 -11.91 1.86
N PRO A 88 -22.63 -11.96 1.15
CA PRO A 88 -23.86 -12.48 1.71
C PRO A 88 -23.69 -13.91 2.24
N ARG A 89 -24.12 -14.16 3.47
CA ARG A 89 -23.93 -15.46 4.16
C ARG A 89 -24.54 -16.65 3.43
N TRP A 90 -25.56 -16.44 2.61
CA TRP A 90 -26.24 -17.44 1.80
C TRP A 90 -25.56 -17.77 0.47
N LEU A 91 -24.69 -16.87 -0.02
CA LEU A 91 -24.01 -16.97 -1.32
C LEU A 91 -23.07 -18.18 -1.35
N CYS A 92 -23.12 -18.97 -2.44
CA CYS A 92 -22.15 -20.02 -2.70
C CYS A 92 -20.93 -19.50 -3.48
N VAL A 93 -19.80 -20.19 -3.43
CA VAL A 93 -18.60 -19.85 -4.22
C VAL A 93 -18.92 -19.80 -5.71
N GLY A 94 -19.64 -20.81 -6.23
CA GLY A 94 -20.05 -20.86 -7.63
C GLY A 94 -20.91 -19.67 -8.04
N ASP A 95 -21.92 -19.34 -7.20
CA ASP A 95 -22.81 -18.20 -7.45
C ASP A 95 -22.04 -16.86 -7.45
N ALA A 96 -21.03 -16.74 -6.60
CA ALA A 96 -20.16 -15.55 -6.57
C ALA A 96 -19.35 -15.40 -7.87
N ILE A 97 -18.81 -16.50 -8.38
CA ILE A 97 -18.11 -16.52 -9.68
C ILE A 97 -19.08 -16.18 -10.82
N ASP A 98 -20.27 -16.81 -10.82
CA ASP A 98 -21.30 -16.54 -11.84
C ASP A 98 -21.77 -15.10 -11.83
N PHE A 99 -21.95 -14.52 -10.64
CA PHE A 99 -22.33 -13.13 -10.48
C PHE A 99 -21.27 -12.18 -11.05
N VAL A 100 -20.00 -12.35 -10.67
CA VAL A 100 -18.91 -11.49 -11.16
C VAL A 100 -18.74 -11.65 -12.68
N ALA A 101 -18.83 -12.87 -13.19
CA ALA A 101 -18.78 -13.14 -14.64
C ALA A 101 -19.93 -12.47 -15.41
N GLY A 102 -21.11 -12.34 -14.78
CA GLY A 102 -22.27 -11.68 -15.39
C GLY A 102 -22.21 -10.15 -15.37
N VAL A 103 -21.48 -9.56 -14.41
CA VAL A 103 -21.46 -8.08 -14.25
C VAL A 103 -20.17 -7.44 -14.72
N HIS A 104 -19.04 -8.14 -14.74
CA HIS A 104 -17.75 -7.57 -15.12
C HIS A 104 -17.24 -8.14 -16.46
N PRO A 105 -17.17 -7.33 -17.53
CA PRO A 105 -16.85 -7.80 -18.89
C PRO A 105 -15.42 -8.34 -19.03
N ARG A 106 -14.51 -7.97 -18.13
CA ARG A 106 -13.11 -8.39 -18.13
C ARG A 106 -12.80 -9.46 -17.09
N PHE A 107 -13.81 -10.18 -16.59
CA PHE A 107 -13.61 -11.25 -15.63
C PHE A 107 -13.24 -12.56 -16.36
N ASP A 108 -12.13 -13.16 -15.97
CA ASP A 108 -11.70 -14.48 -16.42
C ASP A 108 -12.07 -15.56 -15.40
N ARG A 109 -13.15 -16.30 -15.68
CA ARG A 109 -13.63 -17.41 -14.86
C ARG A 109 -12.55 -18.47 -14.63
N LYS A 110 -11.79 -18.85 -15.67
CA LYS A 110 -10.75 -19.88 -15.55
C LYS A 110 -9.64 -19.44 -14.61
N LYS A 111 -9.30 -18.15 -14.63
CA LYS A 111 -8.33 -17.57 -13.72
C LYS A 111 -8.82 -17.60 -12.27
N ALA A 112 -10.08 -17.27 -12.01
CA ALA A 112 -10.69 -17.37 -10.68
C ALA A 112 -10.68 -18.82 -10.17
N GLU A 113 -11.11 -19.78 -10.98
CA GLU A 113 -11.11 -21.20 -10.65
C GLU A 113 -9.70 -21.74 -10.37
N ARG A 114 -8.68 -21.29 -11.12
CA ARG A 114 -7.28 -21.64 -10.90
C ARG A 114 -6.77 -21.13 -9.52
N TYR A 115 -7.09 -19.90 -9.14
CA TYR A 115 -6.73 -19.37 -7.82
C TYR A 115 -7.42 -20.12 -6.68
N LEU A 116 -8.66 -20.59 -6.91
CA LEU A 116 -9.39 -21.35 -5.89
C LEU A 116 -8.96 -22.83 -5.81
N ALA A 117 -8.34 -23.38 -6.85
CA ALA A 117 -7.95 -24.81 -6.91
C ALA A 117 -6.99 -25.21 -5.77
N ASN A 118 -6.14 -24.27 -5.30
CA ASN A 118 -5.21 -24.50 -4.21
C ASN A 118 -5.79 -24.17 -2.82
N THR A 119 -7.11 -23.95 -2.74
CA THR A 119 -7.81 -23.64 -1.49
C THR A 119 -8.73 -24.79 -1.08
N LYS A 120 -9.31 -24.68 0.13
CA LYS A 120 -10.36 -25.62 0.59
C LYS A 120 -11.76 -25.21 0.10
N LEU A 121 -11.88 -24.18 -0.73
CA LEU A 121 -13.15 -23.66 -1.22
C LEU A 121 -13.73 -24.57 -2.29
N LYS A 122 -14.98 -25.01 -2.12
CA LYS A 122 -15.73 -25.80 -3.10
C LYS A 122 -16.85 -24.95 -3.70
N PRO A 123 -17.22 -25.11 -4.99
CA PRO A 123 -18.26 -24.32 -5.62
C PRO A 123 -19.60 -24.27 -4.84
N SER A 124 -19.98 -25.38 -4.20
CA SER A 124 -21.22 -25.48 -3.42
C SER A 124 -21.13 -24.93 -1.98
N MET A 125 -19.92 -24.53 -1.54
CA MET A 125 -19.73 -24.05 -0.17
C MET A 125 -20.33 -22.65 0.01
N LYS A 126 -21.14 -22.47 1.04
CA LYS A 126 -21.75 -21.18 1.38
C LYS A 126 -20.84 -20.35 2.26
N VAL A 127 -20.89 -19.02 2.08
CA VAL A 127 -20.09 -18.04 2.87
C VAL A 127 -20.26 -18.25 4.38
N LYS A 128 -21.47 -18.61 4.86
CA LYS A 128 -21.70 -18.90 6.29
C LYS A 128 -20.90 -20.09 6.85
N GLN A 129 -20.35 -20.95 5.98
CA GLN A 129 -19.55 -22.13 6.33
C GLN A 129 -18.04 -21.86 6.28
N MET A 130 -17.65 -20.64 5.84
CA MET A 130 -16.26 -20.26 5.66
C MET A 130 -15.69 -19.60 6.91
N SER A 131 -14.40 -19.80 7.15
CA SER A 131 -13.64 -18.97 8.08
C SER A 131 -13.42 -17.57 7.45
N LYS A 132 -13.02 -16.57 8.26
CA LYS A 132 -12.66 -15.24 7.76
C LYS A 132 -11.61 -15.34 6.66
N GLY A 133 -10.54 -16.10 6.86
CA GLY A 133 -9.50 -16.30 5.86
C GLY A 133 -10.02 -16.90 4.55
N MET A 134 -10.94 -17.87 4.62
CA MET A 134 -11.56 -18.44 3.42
C MET A 134 -12.40 -17.42 2.64
N VAL A 135 -13.10 -16.51 3.33
CA VAL A 135 -13.84 -15.41 2.68
C VAL A 135 -12.86 -14.46 1.98
N VAL A 136 -11.75 -14.11 2.62
CA VAL A 136 -10.71 -13.29 2.00
C VAL A 136 -10.12 -13.99 0.77
N GLN A 137 -9.80 -15.29 0.84
CA GLN A 137 -9.32 -16.08 -0.30
C GLN A 137 -10.30 -16.03 -1.49
N LEU A 138 -11.60 -16.17 -1.24
CA LEU A 138 -12.61 -16.04 -2.28
C LEU A 138 -12.60 -14.64 -2.92
N HIS A 139 -12.58 -13.59 -2.11
CA HIS A 139 -12.51 -12.22 -2.63
C HIS A 139 -11.27 -11.98 -3.48
N LEU A 140 -10.10 -12.39 -3.00
CA LEU A 140 -8.85 -12.24 -3.74
C LEU A 140 -8.88 -12.98 -5.08
N ALA A 141 -9.40 -14.21 -5.09
CA ALA A 141 -9.52 -14.98 -6.33
C ALA A 141 -10.45 -14.31 -7.35
N LEU A 142 -11.58 -13.74 -6.90
CA LEU A 142 -12.50 -13.02 -7.77
C LEU A 142 -11.88 -11.75 -8.35
N VAL A 143 -11.23 -10.95 -7.52
CA VAL A 143 -10.65 -9.66 -7.93
C VAL A 143 -9.43 -9.85 -8.83
N MET A 144 -8.53 -10.78 -8.51
CA MET A 144 -7.35 -11.08 -9.34
C MET A 144 -7.72 -11.70 -10.69
N ALA A 145 -8.95 -12.20 -10.85
CA ALA A 145 -9.47 -12.68 -12.11
C ALA A 145 -10.06 -11.59 -13.00
N ILE A 146 -10.11 -10.35 -12.53
CA ILE A 146 -10.55 -9.17 -13.30
C ILE A 146 -9.31 -8.48 -13.88
N ASP A 147 -9.30 -8.27 -15.19
CA ASP A 147 -8.23 -7.51 -15.86
C ASP A 147 -8.49 -6.00 -15.75
N ALA A 148 -8.11 -5.41 -14.62
CA ALA A 148 -8.25 -3.97 -14.35
C ALA A 148 -6.91 -3.24 -14.53
N LYS A 149 -6.95 -1.95 -14.92
CA LYS A 149 -5.78 -1.08 -15.03
C LYS A 149 -5.31 -0.57 -13.68
N LEU A 150 -6.24 -0.40 -12.75
CA LEU A 150 -5.97 0.02 -11.38
C LEU A 150 -6.58 -0.97 -10.39
N LEU A 151 -5.74 -1.59 -9.57
CA LEU A 151 -6.14 -2.45 -8.47
C LEU A 151 -5.89 -1.73 -7.14
N VAL A 152 -6.93 -1.55 -6.35
CA VAL A 152 -6.86 -0.92 -5.03
C VAL A 152 -7.17 -1.95 -3.96
N LEU A 153 -6.23 -2.15 -3.05
CA LEU A 153 -6.27 -3.17 -2.00
C LEU A 153 -6.16 -2.49 -0.63
N ASP A 154 -7.27 -2.45 0.11
CA ASP A 154 -7.29 -1.89 1.46
C ASP A 154 -7.18 -3.02 2.49
N GLU A 155 -5.99 -3.18 3.11
CA GLU A 155 -5.64 -4.25 4.05
C GLU A 155 -5.97 -5.68 3.52
N PRO A 156 -5.53 -6.07 2.31
CA PRO A 156 -6.07 -7.23 1.59
C PRO A 156 -5.79 -8.58 2.25
N THR A 157 -4.78 -8.67 3.09
CA THR A 157 -4.32 -9.93 3.72
C THR A 157 -4.75 -10.06 5.17
N LEU A 158 -5.53 -9.12 5.68
CA LEU A 158 -6.00 -9.15 7.06
C LEU A 158 -6.86 -10.40 7.33
N GLY A 159 -6.41 -11.24 8.29
CA GLY A 159 -7.08 -12.50 8.63
C GLY A 159 -6.61 -13.73 7.83
N LEU A 160 -5.66 -13.58 6.91
CA LEU A 160 -4.96 -14.70 6.29
C LEU A 160 -3.78 -15.17 7.16
N ASP A 161 -3.47 -16.46 7.09
CA ASP A 161 -2.22 -16.98 7.63
C ASP A 161 -1.02 -16.62 6.74
N LEU A 162 0.20 -16.76 7.27
CA LEU A 162 1.43 -16.35 6.62
C LEU A 162 1.65 -17.01 5.25
N LEU A 163 1.28 -18.30 5.12
CA LEU A 163 1.48 -19.04 3.87
C LEU A 163 0.62 -18.45 2.74
N TYR A 164 -0.65 -18.21 3.03
CA TYR A 164 -1.58 -17.62 2.05
C TYR A 164 -1.25 -16.16 1.72
N ARG A 165 -0.74 -15.37 2.69
CA ARG A 165 -0.26 -14.00 2.40
C ARG A 165 0.89 -14.02 1.40
N LYS A 166 1.90 -14.85 1.62
CA LYS A 166 3.03 -14.99 0.70
C LYS A 166 2.58 -15.45 -0.69
N GLN A 167 1.71 -16.46 -0.76
CA GLN A 167 1.18 -16.95 -2.02
C GLN A 167 0.38 -15.88 -2.77
N PHE A 168 -0.42 -15.08 -2.04
CA PHE A 168 -1.17 -13.97 -2.65
C PHE A 168 -0.24 -12.93 -3.27
N TYR A 169 0.77 -12.47 -2.54
CA TYR A 169 1.69 -11.46 -3.08
C TYR A 169 2.56 -12.02 -4.22
N GLN A 170 2.93 -13.29 -4.17
CA GLN A 170 3.61 -13.94 -5.28
C GLN A 170 2.73 -13.99 -6.53
N ASN A 171 1.48 -14.44 -6.41
CA ASN A 171 0.52 -14.47 -7.53
C ASN A 171 0.22 -13.06 -8.05
N LEU A 172 0.21 -12.04 -7.17
CA LEU A 172 0.02 -10.65 -7.54
C LEU A 172 1.13 -10.17 -8.47
N LEU A 173 2.37 -10.53 -8.19
CA LEU A 173 3.53 -10.19 -9.02
C LEU A 173 3.59 -11.00 -10.32
N GLU A 174 3.44 -12.33 -10.21
CA GLU A 174 3.70 -13.23 -11.32
C GLU A 174 2.53 -13.29 -12.33
N ASP A 175 1.29 -13.25 -11.82
CA ASP A 175 0.10 -13.52 -12.63
C ASP A 175 -0.74 -12.26 -12.94
N TYR A 176 -0.62 -11.21 -12.12
CA TYR A 176 -1.50 -10.04 -12.23
C TYR A 176 -0.79 -8.79 -12.69
N PHE A 177 0.36 -8.47 -12.09
CA PHE A 177 1.07 -7.22 -12.35
C PHE A 177 1.79 -7.25 -13.71
N ASP A 178 1.67 -6.15 -14.44
CA ASP A 178 2.47 -5.84 -15.63
C ASP A 178 2.66 -4.31 -15.72
N GLU A 179 3.47 -3.85 -16.67
CA GLU A 179 3.81 -2.42 -16.83
C GLU A 179 2.63 -1.49 -17.14
N ASN A 180 1.47 -2.05 -17.50
CA ASN A 180 0.25 -1.29 -17.79
C ASN A 180 -0.71 -1.24 -16.60
N LYS A 181 -0.43 -2.00 -15.53
CA LYS A 181 -1.26 -2.10 -14.34
C LYS A 181 -0.64 -1.35 -13.18
N THR A 182 -1.47 -0.66 -12.45
CA THR A 182 -1.07 0.03 -11.22
C THR A 182 -1.79 -0.61 -10.04
N ILE A 183 -1.06 -0.85 -8.96
CA ILE A 183 -1.59 -1.45 -7.74
C ILE A 183 -1.34 -0.50 -6.59
N ILE A 184 -2.37 -0.24 -5.79
CA ILE A 184 -2.24 0.50 -4.53
C ILE A 184 -2.62 -0.44 -3.39
N ILE A 185 -1.71 -0.60 -2.45
CA ILE A 185 -1.90 -1.47 -1.28
C ILE A 185 -1.81 -0.63 -0.03
N THR A 186 -2.86 -0.66 0.81
CA THR A 186 -2.72 -0.17 2.18
C THR A 186 -2.41 -1.33 3.10
N THR A 187 -1.53 -1.11 4.04
CA THR A 187 -1.26 -2.04 5.14
C THR A 187 -0.65 -1.34 6.33
N HIS A 188 -0.77 -1.95 7.49
CA HIS A 188 0.01 -1.63 8.68
C HIS A 188 1.14 -2.65 8.92
N GLN A 189 1.23 -3.71 8.10
CA GLN A 189 2.25 -4.77 8.15
C GLN A 189 3.22 -4.58 6.98
N VAL A 190 4.07 -3.59 7.08
CA VAL A 190 4.93 -3.10 5.98
C VAL A 190 5.90 -4.17 5.50
N GLU A 191 6.45 -4.96 6.43
CA GLU A 191 7.45 -6.00 6.16
C GLU A 191 6.92 -7.08 5.19
N GLU A 192 5.60 -7.24 5.10
CA GLU A 192 4.98 -8.23 4.22
C GLU A 192 5.00 -7.81 2.75
N ILE A 193 4.98 -6.50 2.48
CA ILE A 193 4.85 -5.96 1.12
C ILE A 193 6.09 -5.22 0.62
N GLU A 194 7.04 -4.90 1.49
CA GLU A 194 8.23 -4.12 1.14
C GLU A 194 8.94 -4.63 -0.13
N HIS A 195 9.06 -5.95 -0.26
CA HIS A 195 9.75 -6.59 -1.37
C HIS A 195 9.03 -6.53 -2.72
N ILE A 196 7.75 -6.10 -2.74
CA ILE A 196 6.96 -5.95 -3.98
C ILE A 196 6.73 -4.49 -4.37
N LEU A 197 7.02 -3.54 -3.47
CA LEU A 197 6.76 -2.13 -3.73
C LEU A 197 7.74 -1.55 -4.74
N THR A 198 7.22 -0.74 -5.65
CA THR A 198 8.03 0.15 -6.50
C THR A 198 8.09 1.55 -5.91
N ASP A 199 7.03 1.96 -5.21
CA ASP A 199 6.89 3.29 -4.61
C ASP A 199 6.21 3.17 -3.25
N LEU A 200 6.50 4.13 -2.38
CA LEU A 200 5.82 4.24 -1.10
C LEU A 200 5.33 5.66 -0.83
N MET A 201 4.22 5.72 -0.10
CA MET A 201 3.60 6.95 0.34
C MET A 201 3.21 6.83 1.81
N PHE A 202 3.82 7.65 2.66
CA PHE A 202 3.46 7.68 4.07
C PHE A 202 2.45 8.78 4.34
N ILE A 203 1.37 8.40 5.03
CA ILE A 203 0.31 9.34 5.43
C ILE A 203 0.15 9.35 6.94
N ARG A 204 0.12 10.54 7.53
CA ARG A 204 -0.07 10.77 8.96
C ARG A 204 -0.96 11.99 9.18
N ASP A 205 -1.95 11.86 10.07
CA ASP A 205 -2.87 12.95 10.43
C ASP A 205 -3.49 13.65 9.20
N GLY A 206 -3.85 12.86 8.19
CA GLY A 206 -4.42 13.34 6.94
C GLY A 206 -3.43 13.99 5.97
N LYS A 207 -2.12 13.97 6.24
CA LYS A 207 -1.08 14.58 5.38
C LYS A 207 -0.11 13.54 4.84
N ILE A 208 0.33 13.73 3.60
CA ILE A 208 1.44 12.93 3.04
C ILE A 208 2.74 13.49 3.62
N VAL A 209 3.48 12.65 4.35
CA VAL A 209 4.74 13.01 4.98
C VAL A 209 5.96 12.50 4.22
N LEU A 210 5.78 11.49 3.37
CA LEU A 210 6.79 11.00 2.43
C LEU A 210 6.06 10.43 1.20
N SER A 211 6.57 10.71 0.01
CA SER A 211 6.22 10.06 -1.25
C SER A 211 7.48 9.90 -2.07
N ALA A 212 7.90 8.68 -2.33
CA ALA A 212 9.15 8.38 -3.02
C ALA A 212 9.12 6.99 -3.67
N SER A 213 9.90 6.79 -4.73
CA SER A 213 10.19 5.45 -5.25
C SER A 213 11.11 4.69 -4.29
N MET A 214 11.13 3.37 -4.39
CA MET A 214 12.04 2.54 -3.58
C MET A 214 13.50 2.81 -3.92
N ASP A 215 13.80 3.18 -5.16
CA ASP A 215 15.15 3.58 -5.59
C ASP A 215 15.56 4.89 -4.90
N GLU A 216 14.70 5.92 -4.93
CA GLU A 216 14.95 7.18 -4.21
C GLU A 216 15.12 6.97 -2.71
N VAL A 217 14.35 6.05 -2.11
CA VAL A 217 14.53 5.69 -0.69
C VAL A 217 15.91 5.10 -0.45
N GLY A 218 16.36 4.16 -1.32
CA GLY A 218 17.68 3.53 -1.21
C GLY A 218 18.85 4.51 -1.41
N GLU A 219 18.68 5.55 -2.24
CA GLU A 219 19.69 6.60 -2.45
C GLU A 219 19.71 7.62 -1.33
N ARG A 220 18.55 8.00 -0.83
CA ARG A 220 18.37 9.09 0.13
C ARG A 220 18.62 8.68 1.57
N TYR A 221 18.15 7.50 1.97
CA TYR A 221 18.20 7.09 3.38
C TYR A 221 19.26 6.02 3.60
N THR A 222 20.04 6.18 4.67
CA THR A 222 21.10 5.24 5.03
C THR A 222 21.07 4.94 6.52
N GLU A 223 21.02 3.68 6.87
CA GLU A 223 21.29 3.22 8.23
C GLU A 223 22.79 2.96 8.42
N VAL A 224 23.30 3.34 9.59
CA VAL A 224 24.67 3.06 10.00
C VAL A 224 24.67 2.39 11.35
N MET A 225 25.39 1.28 11.46
CA MET A 225 25.64 0.59 12.72
C MET A 225 26.94 1.15 13.34
N VAL A 226 26.79 1.96 14.39
CA VAL A 226 27.89 2.71 14.99
C VAL A 226 28.37 2.03 16.28
N SER A 227 29.69 1.90 16.46
CA SER A 227 30.32 1.46 17.72
C SER A 227 30.46 2.64 18.69
N GLY A 228 30.59 2.34 20.00
CA GLY A 228 30.53 3.35 21.06
C GLY A 228 31.54 4.49 20.97
N ASP A 229 32.75 4.23 20.45
CA ASP A 229 33.83 5.19 20.22
C ASP A 229 33.52 6.25 19.17
N ARG A 230 32.60 5.94 18.21
CA ARG A 230 32.18 6.83 17.12
C ARG A 230 30.80 7.47 17.32
N LEU A 231 30.17 7.16 18.44
CA LEU A 231 28.81 7.60 18.72
C LEU A 231 28.68 9.15 18.74
N ALA A 232 29.63 9.84 19.34
CA ALA A 232 29.63 11.29 19.40
C ALA A 232 29.76 11.94 18.02
N ALA A 233 30.62 11.38 17.15
CA ALA A 233 30.79 11.84 15.78
C ALA A 233 29.53 11.60 14.95
N ALA A 234 28.88 10.44 15.11
CA ALA A 234 27.65 10.12 14.41
C ALA A 234 26.48 11.03 14.84
N ASN A 235 26.35 11.31 16.14
CA ASN A 235 25.31 12.22 16.64
C ASN A 235 25.49 13.67 16.14
N ALA A 236 26.73 14.11 15.94
CA ALA A 236 27.01 15.44 15.38
C ALA A 236 26.48 15.61 13.93
N LEU A 237 26.23 14.52 13.21
CA LEU A 237 25.66 14.49 11.87
C LEU A 237 24.12 14.49 11.85
N GLN A 238 23.48 14.64 13.01
CA GLN A 238 22.03 14.78 13.17
C GLN A 238 21.21 13.64 12.52
N PRO A 239 21.33 12.40 13.05
CA PRO A 239 20.48 11.29 12.57
C PRO A 239 19.01 11.62 12.78
N ILE A 240 18.15 11.18 11.86
CA ILE A 240 16.69 11.35 11.95
C ILE A 240 16.03 10.36 12.93
N ASP A 241 16.68 9.22 13.19
CA ASP A 241 16.30 8.25 14.23
C ASP A 241 17.51 7.50 14.75
N GLN A 242 17.40 7.00 15.98
CA GLN A 242 18.42 6.18 16.63
C GLN A 242 17.76 5.07 17.45
N ARG A 243 18.29 3.85 17.33
CA ARG A 243 17.90 2.70 18.15
C ARG A 243 19.13 1.88 18.57
N THR A 244 18.96 1.09 19.63
CA THR A 244 20.01 0.16 20.06
C THR A 244 19.64 -1.27 19.67
N VAL A 245 20.56 -1.95 19.00
CA VAL A 245 20.42 -3.35 18.58
C VAL A 245 21.66 -4.11 19.02
N PHE A 246 21.50 -5.13 19.87
CA PHE A 246 22.61 -5.93 20.42
C PHE A 246 23.79 -5.09 20.98
N GLY A 247 23.48 -4.00 21.68
CA GLY A 247 24.49 -3.13 22.29
C GLY A 247 25.21 -2.17 21.33
N LYS A 248 24.88 -2.19 20.04
CA LYS A 248 25.35 -1.21 19.04
C LYS A 248 24.24 -0.20 18.73
N SER A 249 24.63 1.03 18.41
CA SER A 249 23.69 2.06 17.96
C SER A 249 23.48 1.94 16.46
N VAL A 250 22.20 1.82 16.04
CA VAL A 250 21.78 1.91 14.64
C VAL A 250 21.15 3.27 14.45
N MET A 251 21.72 4.07 13.57
CA MET A 251 21.30 5.45 13.29
C MET A 251 20.84 5.56 11.84
N LEU A 252 19.72 6.25 11.62
CA LEU A 252 19.17 6.52 10.30
C LEU A 252 19.47 7.97 9.91
N PHE A 253 19.98 8.15 8.70
CA PHE A 253 20.32 9.44 8.12
C PHE A 253 19.53 9.70 6.85
N ASP A 254 19.18 10.97 6.63
CA ASP A 254 18.59 11.49 5.40
C ASP A 254 19.62 12.36 4.68
N SER A 255 20.08 11.96 3.50
CA SER A 255 21.07 12.71 2.71
C SER A 255 20.56 14.07 2.22
N ALA A 256 19.24 14.24 2.10
CA ALA A 256 18.57 15.50 1.76
C ALA A 256 18.19 16.32 3.00
N GLY A 257 18.45 15.80 4.21
CA GLY A 257 18.17 16.48 5.48
C GLY A 257 19.17 17.60 5.81
N PRO A 258 18.97 18.29 6.93
CA PRO A 258 19.81 19.41 7.35
C PRO A 258 21.31 19.10 7.48
N GLY A 259 21.66 17.84 7.70
CA GLY A 259 23.05 17.36 7.79
C GLY A 259 23.73 17.07 6.46
N GLY A 260 22.96 16.87 5.36
CA GLY A 260 23.48 16.66 3.99
C GLY A 260 24.54 15.55 3.86
N VAL A 261 24.42 14.45 4.62
CA VAL A 261 25.51 13.49 4.82
C VAL A 261 25.49 12.42 3.74
N SER A 262 26.57 12.30 2.98
CA SER A 262 26.70 11.25 1.96
C SER A 262 26.95 9.85 2.57
N ARG A 263 26.51 8.81 1.87
CA ARG A 263 26.77 7.42 2.28
C ARG A 263 28.25 7.12 2.48
N ALA A 264 29.14 7.75 1.69
CA ALA A 264 30.60 7.60 1.81
C ALA A 264 31.12 8.15 3.16
N GLN A 265 30.59 9.30 3.59
CA GLN A 265 30.94 9.88 4.92
C GLN A 265 30.42 8.99 6.06
N LEU A 266 29.23 8.42 5.91
CA LEU A 266 28.64 7.52 6.90
C LEU A 266 29.40 6.19 6.99
N ALA A 267 29.97 5.68 5.90
CA ALA A 267 30.73 4.44 5.88
C ALA A 267 32.01 4.51 6.75
N VAL A 268 32.53 5.68 7.04
CA VAL A 268 33.66 5.87 7.95
C VAL A 268 33.26 5.61 9.42
N LEU A 269 31.97 5.81 9.75
CA LEU A 269 31.45 5.65 11.11
C LEU A 269 31.09 4.20 11.45
N GLY A 270 30.77 3.40 10.45
CA GLY A 270 30.37 2.00 10.65
C GLY A 270 29.84 1.33 9.41
N GLU A 271 29.24 0.18 9.59
CA GLU A 271 28.60 -0.58 8.52
C GLU A 271 27.32 0.12 8.07
N THR A 272 27.22 0.39 6.75
CA THR A 272 26.07 1.08 6.15
C THR A 272 25.16 0.11 5.42
N ARG A 273 23.85 0.32 5.53
CA ARG A 273 22.83 -0.43 4.75
C ARG A 273 21.64 0.47 4.38
N ASN A 274 20.80 -0.01 3.49
CA ASN A 274 19.51 0.62 3.27
C ASN A 274 18.60 0.32 4.47
N PRO A 275 17.80 1.30 4.94
CA PRO A 275 16.79 1.04 5.97
C PRO A 275 15.70 0.13 5.43
N SER A 276 15.06 -0.66 6.30
CA SER A 276 13.79 -1.27 5.97
C SER A 276 12.69 -0.19 5.86
N VAL A 277 11.64 -0.45 5.07
CA VAL A 277 10.50 0.47 5.00
C VAL A 277 9.84 0.65 6.36
N ALA A 278 9.83 -0.40 7.19
CA ALA A 278 9.31 -0.33 8.56
C ALA A 278 10.14 0.62 9.45
N ASP A 279 11.48 0.53 9.40
CA ASP A 279 12.36 1.43 10.17
C ASP A 279 12.23 2.89 9.69
N LEU A 280 12.18 3.10 8.37
CA LEU A 280 11.96 4.42 7.79
C LEU A 280 10.59 4.99 8.18
N PHE A 281 9.55 4.16 8.18
CA PHE A 281 8.22 4.55 8.63
C PHE A 281 8.23 5.01 10.09
N VAL A 282 8.83 4.21 10.99
CA VAL A 282 8.93 4.57 12.41
C VAL A 282 9.70 5.88 12.60
N ALA A 283 10.83 6.06 11.93
CA ALA A 283 11.63 7.28 11.99
C ALA A 283 10.85 8.52 11.54
N THR A 284 10.15 8.38 10.38
CA THR A 284 9.34 9.48 9.82
C THR A 284 8.14 9.83 10.72
N MET A 285 7.56 8.83 11.39
CA MET A 285 6.43 9.05 12.31
C MET A 285 6.86 9.65 13.66
N LYS A 286 8.09 9.38 14.15
CA LYS A 286 8.64 9.98 15.39
C LYS A 286 9.02 11.44 15.20
N GLY A 287 9.58 11.84 14.09
CA GLY A 287 10.19 13.15 13.82
C GLY A 287 9.29 14.38 13.97
N THR A 288 8.08 14.23 14.53
CA THR A 288 7.11 15.32 14.77
C THR A 288 6.68 15.41 16.24
N TYR A 289 7.25 14.60 17.14
CA TYR A 289 7.02 14.67 18.59
C TYR A 289 8.15 15.36 19.36
N ALA A 290 9.05 16.07 18.65
CA ALA A 290 10.09 16.90 19.25
C ALA A 290 9.72 18.39 19.17
#